data_dd69eaf50ee31448dac9bcb267ebacc9
#
_entry.id   dd69eaf50ee31448dac9bcb267ebacc9
#
_cell.length_a   1.000
_cell.length_b   1.000
_cell.length_c   1.000
_cell.angle_alpha   90.00
_cell.angle_beta   90.00
_cell.angle_gamma   90.00
#
_symmetry.space_group_name_H-M   'P 1'
#
loop_
_entity.id
_entity.type
_entity.pdbx_description
1 polymer ?
#
loop_
_entity_poly.entity_id
_entity_poly.type
_entity_poly.pdbx_seq_one_letter_code
_entity_poly.pdbx_strand_id
1 'polypeptide(L)'
;MAHVSVPMYWRTIPQRYRLVGSKCKKCGSVNFPPKGVCKYCNASSEFDDVQLSGRGKVHTFVLISAGGAPPEFAEQEKAGGQYPVAIVQLEEGPKVIGQMADADPKEVKIDMAVTTELRKIYTEEGVIRYGFKFVPARK
;
A
#
# COMPACT_ATOMS: atom_id res chain seq x y z
N MET A 1 -12.42 -4.50 13.84
CA MET A 1 -11.26 -4.74 12.95
C MET A 1 -10.18 -5.46 13.72
N ALA A 2 -9.54 -6.44 13.10
CA ALA A 2 -8.45 -7.15 13.76
C ALA A 2 -7.22 -6.26 13.84
N HIS A 3 -6.75 -6.00 15.04
CA HIS A 3 -5.51 -5.27 15.23
C HIS A 3 -4.33 -6.14 14.84
N VAL A 4 -3.42 -5.58 14.07
CA VAL A 4 -2.19 -6.27 13.72
C VAL A 4 -1.32 -6.35 14.99
N SER A 5 -1.08 -7.55 15.48
CA SER A 5 -0.24 -7.74 16.66
C SER A 5 1.19 -7.25 16.42
N VAL A 6 1.89 -6.86 17.50
CA VAL A 6 3.27 -6.39 17.39
C VAL A 6 4.19 -7.40 16.69
N PRO A 7 4.15 -8.71 17.01
CA PRO A 7 4.95 -9.69 16.26
C PRO A 7 4.63 -9.76 14.78
N MET A 8 3.36 -9.70 14.40
CA MET A 8 2.94 -9.72 13.00
C MET A 8 3.41 -8.45 12.28
N TYR A 9 3.27 -7.30 12.92
CA TYR A 9 3.75 -6.03 12.38
C TYR A 9 5.27 -6.08 12.13
N TRP A 10 6.02 -6.59 13.10
CA TRP A 10 7.46 -6.74 12.98
C TRP A 10 7.86 -7.63 11.79
N ARG A 11 7.21 -8.78 11.64
CA ARG A 11 7.50 -9.72 10.54
C ARG A 11 7.16 -9.14 9.17
N THR A 12 6.23 -8.19 9.11
CA THR A 12 5.79 -7.59 7.84
C THR A 12 6.44 -6.24 7.53
N ILE A 13 7.42 -5.80 8.35
CA ILE A 13 8.14 -4.55 8.10
C ILE A 13 8.73 -4.46 6.67
N PRO A 14 9.40 -5.49 6.11
CA PRO A 14 9.95 -5.37 4.76
C PRO A 14 8.90 -5.00 3.71
N GLN A 15 7.72 -5.62 3.75
CA GLN A 15 6.66 -5.29 2.80
C GLN A 15 5.99 -3.94 3.10
N ARG A 16 5.87 -3.56 4.39
CA ARG A 16 5.21 -2.30 4.78
C ARG A 16 6.07 -1.07 4.57
N TYR A 17 7.38 -1.19 4.79
CA TYR A 17 8.30 -0.06 4.75
C TYR A 17 9.02 0.06 3.42
N ARG A 18 9.40 -1.08 2.82
CA ARG A 18 10.25 -1.12 1.63
C ARG A 18 9.60 -1.76 0.41
N LEU A 19 8.32 -2.14 0.48
CA LEU A 19 7.62 -2.79 -0.62
C LEU A 19 8.39 -4.00 -1.16
N VAL A 20 8.82 -4.89 -0.27
CA VAL A 20 9.43 -6.14 -0.68
C VAL A 20 8.34 -7.13 -1.06
N GLY A 21 8.29 -7.52 -2.31
CA GLY A 21 7.39 -8.53 -2.84
C GLY A 21 8.09 -9.86 -3.05
N SER A 22 7.37 -10.84 -3.59
CA SER A 22 7.92 -12.15 -3.92
C SER A 22 7.79 -12.43 -5.42
N LYS A 23 8.89 -12.82 -6.04
CA LYS A 23 8.92 -13.24 -7.43
C LYS A 23 8.87 -14.76 -7.52
N CYS A 24 7.87 -15.29 -8.22
CA CYS A 24 7.72 -16.71 -8.42
C CYS A 24 8.82 -17.25 -9.36
N LYS A 25 9.56 -18.27 -8.90
CA LYS A 25 10.61 -18.89 -9.73
C LYS A 25 10.05 -19.67 -10.90
N LYS A 26 8.80 -20.10 -10.82
CA LYS A 26 8.16 -20.90 -11.86
C LYS A 26 7.65 -20.08 -13.04
N CYS A 27 6.89 -19.02 -12.79
CA CYS A 27 6.29 -18.18 -13.83
C CYS A 27 6.92 -16.79 -13.96
N GLY A 28 7.81 -16.40 -13.05
CA GLY A 28 8.46 -15.09 -13.06
C GLY A 28 7.60 -13.91 -12.62
N SER A 29 6.35 -14.14 -12.25
CA SER A 29 5.44 -13.07 -11.83
C SER A 29 5.74 -12.59 -10.42
N VAL A 30 5.52 -11.31 -10.17
CA VAL A 30 5.72 -10.69 -8.87
C VAL A 30 4.40 -10.67 -8.11
N ASN A 31 4.44 -11.14 -6.86
CA ASN A 31 3.29 -11.11 -5.95
C ASN A 31 3.54 -10.11 -4.83
N PHE A 32 2.55 -9.28 -4.54
CA PHE A 32 2.55 -8.37 -3.40
C PHE A 32 1.15 -8.31 -2.79
N PRO A 33 0.97 -8.48 -1.48
CA PRO A 33 2.00 -8.90 -0.51
C PRO A 33 2.52 -10.32 -0.76
N PRO A 34 3.71 -10.68 -0.21
CA PRO A 34 4.29 -12.02 -0.39
C PRO A 34 3.34 -13.12 0.06
N LYS A 35 3.26 -14.20 -0.71
CA LYS A 35 2.37 -15.34 -0.44
C LYS A 35 3.11 -16.65 -0.69
N GLY A 36 2.63 -17.72 -0.04
CA GLY A 36 3.18 -19.07 -0.23
C GLY A 36 2.71 -19.75 -1.52
N VAL A 37 1.68 -19.20 -2.17
CA VAL A 37 1.16 -19.72 -3.45
C VAL A 37 1.10 -18.55 -4.43
N CYS A 38 1.62 -18.77 -5.63
CA CYS A 38 1.60 -17.74 -6.66
C CYS A 38 0.17 -17.47 -7.14
N LYS A 39 -0.21 -16.21 -7.16
CA LYS A 39 -1.53 -15.77 -7.61
C LYS A 39 -1.77 -16.08 -9.10
N TYR A 40 -0.72 -16.07 -9.89
CA TYR A 40 -0.82 -16.15 -11.35
C TYR A 40 -0.77 -17.57 -11.89
N CYS A 41 0.10 -18.42 -11.35
CA CYS A 41 0.22 -19.82 -11.81
C CYS A 41 -0.36 -20.84 -10.82
N ASN A 42 -0.85 -20.39 -9.67
CA ASN A 42 -1.41 -21.23 -8.60
C ASN A 42 -0.48 -22.34 -8.08
N ALA A 43 0.83 -22.22 -8.38
CA ALA A 43 1.80 -23.20 -7.91
C ALA A 43 2.32 -22.79 -6.52
N SER A 44 2.45 -23.78 -5.64
CA SER A 44 3.26 -23.67 -4.45
C SER A 44 4.70 -23.81 -4.89
N SER A 45 5.36 -22.70 -5.15
CA SER A 45 6.73 -22.68 -5.68
C SER A 45 7.64 -21.88 -4.78
N GLU A 46 8.92 -21.96 -5.05
CA GLU A 46 9.90 -21.11 -4.40
C GLU A 46 9.78 -19.68 -4.92
N PHE A 47 10.05 -18.73 -4.03
CA PHE A 47 9.98 -17.31 -4.33
C PHE A 47 11.29 -16.64 -3.97
N ASP A 48 11.66 -15.64 -4.76
CA ASP A 48 12.76 -14.73 -4.44
C ASP A 48 12.17 -13.40 -3.93
N ASP A 49 12.83 -12.80 -2.95
CA ASP A 49 12.46 -11.47 -2.49
C ASP A 49 12.85 -10.43 -3.54
N VAL A 50 11.93 -9.54 -3.88
CA VAL A 50 12.14 -8.49 -4.87
C VAL A 50 11.78 -7.15 -4.27
N GLN A 51 12.72 -6.20 -4.34
CA GLN A 51 12.46 -4.81 -3.96
C GLN A 51 11.67 -4.14 -5.08
N LEU A 52 10.44 -3.75 -4.79
CA LEU A 52 9.61 -3.01 -5.74
C LEU A 52 10.02 -1.54 -5.77
N SER A 53 9.92 -0.91 -6.93
CA SER A 53 10.28 0.50 -7.11
C SER A 53 9.33 1.46 -6.39
N GLY A 54 8.10 1.03 -6.16
CA GLY A 54 7.04 1.87 -5.63
C GLY A 54 6.43 2.84 -6.64
N ARG A 55 6.92 2.83 -7.88
CA ARG A 55 6.37 3.68 -8.94
C ARG A 55 5.27 2.97 -9.68
N GLY A 56 4.23 3.71 -10.02
CA GLY A 56 3.11 3.16 -10.75
C GLY A 56 2.11 4.22 -11.16
N LYS A 57 0.95 3.76 -11.60
CA LYS A 57 -0.17 4.62 -11.98
C LYS A 57 -1.42 4.23 -11.22
N VAL A 58 -2.23 5.22 -10.88
CA VAL A 58 -3.52 4.99 -10.23
C VAL A 58 -4.43 4.20 -11.17
N HIS A 59 -4.76 2.99 -10.75
CA HIS A 59 -5.70 2.14 -11.49
C HIS A 59 -7.15 2.53 -11.17
N THR A 60 -7.44 2.73 -9.88
CA THR A 60 -8.71 3.26 -9.39
C THR A 60 -8.51 3.88 -8.03
N PHE A 61 -9.46 4.67 -7.57
CA PHE A 61 -9.41 5.29 -6.26
C PHE A 61 -10.80 5.51 -5.70
N VAL A 62 -10.87 5.75 -4.39
CA VAL A 62 -12.09 6.10 -3.67
C VAL A 62 -11.75 7.21 -2.67
N LEU A 63 -12.70 8.11 -2.44
CA LEU A 63 -12.61 9.13 -1.40
C LEU A 63 -13.36 8.65 -0.18
N ILE A 64 -12.65 8.46 0.94
CA ILE A 64 -13.25 8.06 2.20
C ILE A 64 -13.57 9.32 3.00
N SER A 65 -14.82 9.43 3.44
CA SER A 65 -15.33 10.60 4.15
C SER A 65 -15.89 10.20 5.52
N ALA A 66 -16.39 11.19 6.23
CA ALA A 66 -16.97 11.05 7.57
C ALA A 66 -17.94 9.86 7.67
N GLY A 67 -17.74 9.02 8.66
CA GLY A 67 -18.53 7.82 8.89
C GLY A 67 -18.08 6.59 8.10
N GLY A 68 -17.21 6.73 7.11
CA GLY A 68 -16.67 5.61 6.34
C GLY A 68 -15.28 5.17 6.76
N ALA A 69 -14.58 6.00 7.55
CA ALA A 69 -13.23 5.71 7.98
C ALA A 69 -13.19 4.71 9.13
N PRO A 70 -12.24 3.76 9.10
CA PRO A 70 -11.98 2.95 10.29
C PRO A 70 -11.55 3.81 11.48
N PRO A 71 -11.81 3.36 12.73
CA PRO A 71 -11.48 4.15 13.93
C PRO A 71 -10.02 4.59 14.01
N GLU A 72 -9.09 3.80 13.47
CA GLU A 72 -7.66 4.10 13.47
C GLU A 72 -7.32 5.36 12.69
N PHE A 73 -8.16 5.74 11.74
CA PHE A 73 -7.95 6.91 10.88
C PHE A 73 -8.81 8.11 11.25
N ALA A 74 -9.45 8.07 12.42
CA ALA A 74 -10.33 9.16 12.88
C ALA A 74 -9.61 10.51 12.99
N GLU A 75 -8.35 10.53 13.40
CA GLU A 75 -7.55 11.76 13.46
C GLU A 75 -7.30 12.34 12.07
N GLN A 76 -6.99 11.49 11.09
CA GLN A 76 -6.77 11.91 9.72
C GLN A 76 -8.06 12.47 9.10
N GLU A 77 -9.19 11.82 9.37
CA GLU A 77 -10.49 12.28 8.92
C GLU A 77 -10.84 13.66 9.50
N LYS A 78 -10.61 13.86 10.79
CA LYS A 78 -10.86 15.15 11.46
C LYS A 78 -9.98 16.28 10.93
N ALA A 79 -8.72 15.95 10.60
CA ALA A 79 -7.76 16.95 10.15
C ALA A 79 -8.00 17.39 8.69
N GLY A 80 -8.36 16.46 7.82
CA GLY A 80 -8.43 16.72 6.38
C GLY A 80 -9.79 16.47 5.71
N GLY A 81 -10.77 15.96 6.44
CA GLY A 81 -12.07 15.58 5.89
C GLY A 81 -11.96 14.29 5.09
N GLN A 82 -12.12 14.38 3.77
CA GLN A 82 -11.96 13.21 2.90
C GLN A 82 -10.49 12.91 2.64
N TYR A 83 -10.17 11.61 2.55
CA TYR A 83 -8.85 11.20 2.10
C TYR A 83 -8.96 10.14 1.01
N PRO A 84 -8.09 10.20 -0.01
CA PRO A 84 -8.14 9.23 -1.10
C PRO A 84 -7.38 7.96 -0.76
N VAL A 85 -7.98 6.84 -1.13
CA VAL A 85 -7.34 5.52 -1.11
C VAL A 85 -7.32 5.00 -2.53
N ALA A 86 -6.16 4.63 -3.02
CA ALA A 86 -5.98 4.23 -4.41
C ALA A 86 -5.51 2.78 -4.53
N ILE A 87 -5.90 2.14 -5.61
CA ILE A 87 -5.27 0.91 -6.09
C ILE A 87 -4.34 1.33 -7.21
N VAL A 88 -3.05 1.08 -7.03
CA VAL A 88 -1.99 1.49 -7.95
C VAL A 88 -1.44 0.28 -8.67
N GLN A 89 -1.37 0.35 -9.99
CA GLN A 89 -0.67 -0.62 -10.82
C GLN A 89 0.82 -0.27 -10.84
N LEU A 90 1.62 -1.07 -10.16
CA LEU A 90 3.07 -0.87 -10.11
C LEU A 90 3.73 -1.27 -11.44
N GLU A 91 4.90 -0.70 -11.71
CA GLU A 91 5.69 -1.02 -12.91
C GLU A 91 6.05 -2.50 -13.00
N GLU A 92 6.25 -3.16 -11.86
CA GLU A 92 6.61 -4.58 -11.79
C GLU A 92 5.41 -5.53 -11.99
N GLY A 93 4.19 -5.00 -12.09
CA GLY A 93 2.97 -5.75 -12.40
C GLY A 93 1.91 -5.85 -11.31
N PRO A 94 2.22 -6.00 -10.02
CA PRO A 94 1.16 -6.14 -9.03
C PRO A 94 0.38 -4.85 -8.81
N LYS A 95 -0.88 -5.00 -8.42
CA LYS A 95 -1.73 -3.89 -7.97
C LYS A 95 -1.67 -3.83 -6.45
N VAL A 96 -1.43 -2.64 -5.93
CA VAL A 96 -1.25 -2.41 -4.50
C VAL A 96 -2.22 -1.33 -4.05
N ILE A 97 -2.91 -1.59 -2.92
CA ILE A 97 -3.78 -0.61 -2.30
C ILE A 97 -3.00 0.23 -1.29
N GLY A 98 -3.24 1.52 -1.28
CA GLY A 98 -2.62 2.43 -0.31
C GLY A 98 -3.31 3.79 -0.28
N GLN A 99 -3.10 4.50 0.81
CA GLN A 99 -3.59 5.88 0.93
C GLN A 99 -2.74 6.81 0.07
N MET A 100 -3.39 7.82 -0.49
CA MET A 100 -2.69 8.92 -1.15
C MET A 100 -2.33 10.01 -0.13
N ALA A 101 -1.17 10.60 -0.29
CA ALA A 101 -0.72 11.74 0.50
C ALA A 101 -0.22 12.84 -0.42
N ASP A 102 -0.07 14.05 0.10
CA ASP A 102 0.46 15.23 -0.62
C ASP A 102 -0.34 15.56 -1.90
N ALA A 103 -1.59 15.15 -1.98
CA ALA A 103 -2.47 15.44 -3.10
C ALA A 103 -3.83 15.91 -2.59
N ASP A 104 -4.39 16.93 -3.24
CA ASP A 104 -5.77 17.32 -2.97
C ASP A 104 -6.68 16.16 -3.45
N PRO A 105 -7.63 15.70 -2.63
CA PRO A 105 -8.56 14.66 -3.04
C PRO A 105 -9.26 14.93 -4.38
N LYS A 106 -9.47 16.19 -4.71
CA LYS A 106 -10.10 16.61 -5.98
C LYS A 106 -9.19 16.48 -7.19
N GLU A 107 -7.88 16.40 -6.97
CA GLU A 107 -6.88 16.33 -8.04
C GLU A 107 -6.50 14.89 -8.41
N VAL A 108 -6.90 13.90 -7.60
CA VAL A 108 -6.59 12.49 -7.85
C VAL A 108 -7.37 12.01 -9.08
N LYS A 109 -6.66 11.42 -10.04
CA LYS A 109 -7.24 10.93 -11.31
C LYS A 109 -6.72 9.54 -11.62
N ILE A 110 -7.49 8.80 -12.41
CA ILE A 110 -7.06 7.53 -12.99
C ILE A 110 -5.87 7.79 -13.94
N ASP A 111 -4.92 6.86 -13.95
CA ASP A 111 -3.65 6.95 -14.70
C ASP A 111 -2.66 8.01 -14.23
N MET A 112 -2.94 8.67 -13.10
CA MET A 112 -2.01 9.59 -12.48
C MET A 112 -0.74 8.86 -12.05
N ALA A 113 0.43 9.40 -12.42
CA ALA A 113 1.71 8.84 -12.01
C ALA A 113 1.96 9.10 -10.51
N VAL A 114 2.31 8.06 -9.79
CA VAL A 114 2.55 8.11 -8.35
C VAL A 114 3.80 7.34 -7.95
N THR A 115 4.33 7.66 -6.80
CA THR A 115 5.42 6.92 -6.17
C THR A 115 5.11 6.71 -4.70
N THR A 116 5.84 5.81 -4.04
CA THR A 116 5.65 5.57 -2.61
C THR A 116 6.63 6.36 -1.76
N GLU A 117 6.18 6.78 -0.60
CA GLU A 117 7.01 7.36 0.46
C GLU A 117 6.64 6.74 1.81
N LEU A 118 7.61 6.62 2.70
CA LEU A 118 7.37 6.18 4.07
C LEU A 118 6.68 7.31 4.83
N ARG A 119 5.50 7.00 5.35
CA ARG A 119 4.67 7.96 6.11
C ARG A 119 4.08 7.30 7.33
N LYS A 120 3.66 8.12 8.29
CA LYS A 120 2.86 7.67 9.42
C LYS A 120 1.49 7.21 8.91
N ILE A 121 1.09 5.99 9.29
CA ILE A 121 -0.23 5.46 8.94
C ILE A 121 -1.23 5.81 10.03
N TYR A 122 -0.97 5.40 11.27
CA TYR A 122 -1.79 5.74 12.44
C TYR A 122 -1.01 5.51 13.72
N THR A 123 -1.56 5.99 14.84
CA THR A 123 -1.02 5.74 16.18
C THR A 123 -2.04 4.93 16.96
N GLU A 124 -1.59 3.86 17.60
CA GLU A 124 -2.40 3.00 18.43
C GLU A 124 -1.67 2.70 19.73
N GLU A 125 -2.34 2.92 20.86
CA GLU A 125 -1.79 2.71 22.21
C GLU A 125 -0.40 3.35 22.39
N GLY A 126 -0.21 4.55 21.85
CA GLY A 126 1.04 5.29 21.93
C GLY A 126 2.12 4.81 20.96
N VAL A 127 1.87 3.77 20.16
CA VAL A 127 2.81 3.26 19.16
C VAL A 127 2.48 3.83 17.79
N ILE A 128 3.44 4.52 17.19
CA ILE A 128 3.29 5.07 15.83
C ILE A 128 3.53 3.95 14.83
N ARG A 129 2.56 3.73 13.95
CA ARG A 129 2.64 2.75 12.86
C ARG A 129 3.05 3.48 11.58
N TYR A 130 4.16 3.08 11.00
CA TYR A 130 4.65 3.59 9.73
C TYR A 130 4.35 2.61 8.59
N GLY A 131 4.28 3.12 7.39
CA GLY A 131 4.14 2.32 6.19
C GLY A 131 4.28 3.21 4.96
N PHE A 132 4.08 2.63 3.79
CA PHE A 132 4.11 3.40 2.55
C PHE A 132 2.75 4.08 2.31
N LYS A 133 2.82 5.28 1.74
CA LYS A 133 1.69 5.96 1.10
C LYS A 133 2.09 6.38 -0.31
N PHE A 134 1.12 6.48 -1.18
CA PHE A 134 1.36 6.97 -2.54
C PHE A 134 1.30 8.49 -2.57
N VAL A 135 2.25 9.10 -3.24
CA VAL A 135 2.28 10.54 -3.47
C VAL A 135 2.40 10.80 -4.97
N PRO A 136 1.91 11.95 -5.47
CA PRO A 136 2.08 12.29 -6.89
C PRO A 136 3.57 12.26 -7.28
N ALA A 137 3.88 11.65 -8.40
CA ALA A 137 5.26 11.61 -8.88
C ALA A 137 5.72 13.02 -9.24
N ARG A 138 6.85 13.42 -8.71
CA ARG A 138 7.48 14.70 -9.06
C ARG A 138 8.14 14.57 -10.43
N LYS A 139 7.92 15.56 -11.24
CA LYS A 139 8.61 15.65 -12.53
C LYS A 139 10.08 16.02 -12.36
#